data_e56237a84285ae2b83101eab2c4514dc
#
_entry.id   e56237a84285ae2b83101eab2c4514dc
#
_cell.length_a   1.000
_cell.length_b   1.000
_cell.length_c   1.000
_cell.angle_alpha   90.00
_cell.angle_beta   90.00
_cell.angle_gamma   90.00
#
_symmetry.space_group_name_H-M   'P 1'
#
loop_
_entity.id
_entity.type
_entity.pdbx_description
1 polymer ?
#
loop_
_entity_poly.entity_id
_entity_poly.type
_entity_poly.pdbx_seq_one_letter_code
_entity_poly.pdbx_strand_id
1 'polypeptide(L)'
;MTLDVSAFTCSVLACELADEWEEYVATSNLSRPMASDYRRAVVSFCEFIDQSEPRAVSASLAGDGPDLSRAAARWVQGLPGQFEAGSRHPARLAGGLRRLVIRRAEHPARPVSPGFDGWLAGHLGVRRGETKEVDEFTRTDKRALVKAAWADLRELEARMTRGRVLLAAGGDPAEHGWCDPANLLWAIAQGTPTVREIRSALPPLRQWPEPLRTWIPDGIAPNVAGEKLLRTLLALVHPHNLDLHGFRILLMAATGRSSEEVLALTEDDVEYQPGGVLLTFEKNRAHRVRRDVYRSGHDDELLAPSQPRLDAAEIVRRLQAVTAPLAVQAEMSPAPLFLRASLLGNEIRIQRFAPTLLHADLHCWIRRRAVTVDGPVDIRRLRKSGKVEKAIAYHGRVSDIADDHSAEVFRRHYAHGTTLHVIAGSVITAAQGHWLAKALEGPMALTEQAQAALEEPDGRATLGLSRQQVEDLRAGALDMGVSGCRDPKDSPYAKPGQICPVAPLRCLECRNAFILPSNLPQLLLFDDFLGQLRLRLSPRHFHELWGQSHVNLRSALADLTDGEIAVARQRIAEEGLCLQLPLASQVEFDG
;
A
#
# COMPACT_ATOMS: atom_id res chain seq x y z
N MET A 1 -5.75 5.07 -25.83
CA MET A 1 -7.24 5.22 -25.75
C MET A 1 -7.64 5.97 -27.00
N THR A 2 -8.66 5.51 -27.69
CA THR A 2 -9.17 6.12 -28.93
C THR A 2 -10.60 6.61 -28.71
N LEU A 3 -11.00 7.68 -29.40
CA LEU A 3 -12.36 8.16 -29.48
C LEU A 3 -12.74 8.19 -30.96
N ASP A 4 -13.78 7.47 -31.32
CA ASP A 4 -14.32 7.51 -32.68
C ASP A 4 -15.36 8.64 -32.75
N VAL A 5 -14.97 9.77 -33.32
CA VAL A 5 -15.81 10.96 -33.43
C VAL A 5 -16.85 10.82 -34.56
N SER A 6 -16.63 9.95 -35.55
CA SER A 6 -17.55 9.69 -36.65
C SER A 6 -18.81 8.93 -36.24
N ALA A 7 -18.80 8.31 -35.03
CA ALA A 7 -19.93 7.62 -34.47
C ALA A 7 -21.07 8.55 -34.01
N PHE A 8 -20.83 9.89 -33.95
CA PHE A 8 -21.79 10.85 -33.43
C PHE A 8 -22.42 11.68 -34.56
N THR A 9 -23.70 11.96 -34.45
CA THR A 9 -24.39 12.91 -35.32
C THR A 9 -23.81 14.33 -35.13
N CYS A 10 -23.48 14.71 -33.88
CA CYS A 10 -22.80 15.96 -33.55
C CYS A 10 -21.27 15.86 -33.74
N SER A 11 -20.83 15.39 -34.91
CA SER A 11 -19.42 15.09 -35.19
C SER A 11 -18.50 16.30 -35.03
N VAL A 12 -18.96 17.52 -35.35
CA VAL A 12 -18.17 18.75 -35.15
C VAL A 12 -17.91 19.00 -33.67
N LEU A 13 -18.94 18.93 -32.81
CA LEU A 13 -18.80 19.06 -31.39
C LEU A 13 -17.90 17.95 -30.82
N ALA A 14 -18.08 16.70 -31.29
CA ALA A 14 -17.27 15.58 -30.88
C ALA A 14 -15.78 15.78 -31.21
N CYS A 15 -15.45 16.30 -32.40
CA CYS A 15 -14.07 16.67 -32.76
C CYS A 15 -13.51 17.76 -31.86
N GLU A 16 -14.26 18.84 -31.64
CA GLU A 16 -13.84 19.95 -30.77
C GLU A 16 -13.49 19.50 -29.34
N LEU A 17 -14.30 18.63 -28.78
CA LEU A 17 -14.08 18.08 -27.43
C LEU A 17 -12.96 17.02 -27.42
N ALA A 18 -12.82 16.24 -28.50
CA ALA A 18 -11.77 15.24 -28.63
C ALA A 18 -10.38 15.89 -28.74
N ASP A 19 -10.26 16.98 -29.52
CA ASP A 19 -9.02 17.76 -29.65
C ASP A 19 -8.55 18.28 -28.27
N GLU A 20 -9.48 18.84 -27.48
CA GLU A 20 -9.17 19.32 -26.13
C GLU A 20 -8.79 18.17 -25.19
N TRP A 21 -9.44 17.03 -25.31
CA TRP A 21 -9.12 15.85 -24.52
C TRP A 21 -7.73 15.30 -24.89
N GLU A 22 -7.43 15.16 -26.18
CA GLU A 22 -6.14 14.64 -26.67
C GLU A 22 -4.99 15.55 -26.23
N GLU A 23 -5.13 16.87 -26.48
CA GLU A 23 -4.13 17.84 -26.04
C GLU A 23 -3.95 17.84 -24.52
N TYR A 24 -5.06 17.75 -23.76
CA TYR A 24 -4.98 17.72 -22.30
C TYR A 24 -4.27 16.46 -21.80
N VAL A 25 -4.50 15.31 -22.42
CA VAL A 25 -3.79 14.07 -22.09
C VAL A 25 -2.30 14.17 -22.46
N ALA A 26 -1.98 14.78 -23.59
CA ALA A 26 -0.60 14.94 -24.05
C ALA A 26 0.22 15.94 -23.22
N THR A 27 -0.42 17.04 -22.77
CA THR A 27 0.26 18.13 -22.06
C THR A 27 0.22 18.03 -20.53
N SER A 28 -0.69 17.21 -20.00
CA SER A 28 -0.86 17.04 -18.57
C SER A 28 -0.55 15.61 -18.14
N ASN A 29 0.13 15.47 -17.01
CA ASN A 29 0.45 14.15 -16.45
C ASN A 29 -0.81 13.50 -15.81
N LEU A 30 -1.82 13.21 -16.64
CA LEU A 30 -3.08 12.59 -16.20
C LEU A 30 -2.90 11.09 -15.99
N SER A 31 -3.41 10.58 -14.86
CA SER A 31 -3.52 9.13 -14.69
C SER A 31 -4.49 8.54 -15.75
N ARG A 32 -4.21 7.30 -16.18
CA ARG A 32 -5.05 6.60 -17.16
C ARG A 32 -6.55 6.55 -16.78
N PRO A 33 -6.94 6.32 -15.50
CA PRO A 33 -8.34 6.42 -15.10
C PRO A 33 -8.93 7.81 -15.31
N MET A 34 -8.16 8.86 -14.99
CA MET A 34 -8.62 10.24 -15.17
C MET A 34 -8.80 10.59 -16.64
N ALA A 35 -7.84 10.24 -17.49
CA ALA A 35 -7.98 10.39 -18.94
C ALA A 35 -9.22 9.64 -19.49
N SER A 36 -9.52 8.46 -18.93
CA SER A 36 -10.72 7.70 -19.25
C SER A 36 -12.02 8.38 -18.78
N ASP A 37 -12.01 9.03 -17.62
CA ASP A 37 -13.19 9.77 -17.12
C ASP A 37 -13.49 10.99 -18.01
N TYR A 38 -12.48 11.71 -18.49
CA TYR A 38 -12.67 12.79 -19.47
C TYR A 38 -13.23 12.28 -20.79
N ARG A 39 -12.68 11.18 -21.32
CA ARG A 39 -13.21 10.54 -22.53
C ARG A 39 -14.68 10.16 -22.36
N ARG A 40 -15.06 9.56 -21.21
CA ARG A 40 -16.46 9.21 -20.93
C ARG A 40 -17.36 10.45 -20.87
N ALA A 41 -16.86 11.57 -20.34
CA ALA A 41 -17.61 12.81 -20.31
C ALA A 41 -17.93 13.29 -21.73
N VAL A 42 -16.94 13.24 -22.64
CA VAL A 42 -17.15 13.58 -24.07
C VAL A 42 -18.19 12.65 -24.68
N VAL A 43 -18.00 11.33 -24.58
CA VAL A 43 -18.92 10.33 -25.15
C VAL A 43 -20.34 10.54 -24.65
N SER A 44 -20.52 10.59 -23.33
CA SER A 44 -21.84 10.73 -22.72
C SER A 44 -22.54 12.03 -23.05
N PHE A 45 -21.78 13.12 -23.20
CA PHE A 45 -22.37 14.40 -23.60
C PHE A 45 -22.75 14.41 -25.08
N CYS A 46 -21.92 13.89 -25.98
CA CYS A 46 -22.24 13.78 -27.40
C CYS A 46 -23.46 12.87 -27.65
N GLU A 47 -23.53 11.72 -26.97
CA GLU A 47 -24.72 10.85 -27.01
C GLU A 47 -25.99 11.58 -26.53
N PHE A 48 -25.88 12.38 -25.49
CA PHE A 48 -27.01 13.21 -25.02
C PHE A 48 -27.44 14.24 -26.06
N ILE A 49 -26.49 14.93 -26.69
CA ILE A 49 -26.79 15.91 -27.76
C ILE A 49 -27.47 15.23 -28.96
N ASP A 50 -26.95 14.10 -29.40
CA ASP A 50 -27.53 13.33 -30.50
C ASP A 50 -28.98 12.92 -30.24
N GLN A 51 -29.31 12.61 -28.98
CA GLN A 51 -30.65 12.17 -28.56
C GLN A 51 -31.62 13.32 -28.28
N SER A 52 -31.12 14.46 -27.79
CA SER A 52 -31.98 15.53 -27.23
C SER A 52 -32.08 16.77 -28.11
N GLU A 53 -31.14 16.98 -29.06
CA GLU A 53 -31.09 18.18 -29.88
C GLU A 53 -31.45 17.89 -31.33
N PRO A 54 -32.57 18.41 -31.85
CA PRO A 54 -32.97 18.19 -33.25
C PRO A 54 -31.96 18.68 -34.29
N ARG A 55 -31.10 19.64 -33.93
CA ARG A 55 -30.04 20.18 -34.77
C ARG A 55 -28.64 19.72 -34.34
N ALA A 56 -28.52 18.49 -33.88
CA ALA A 56 -27.25 17.90 -33.40
C ALA A 56 -26.12 18.03 -34.45
N VAL A 57 -26.43 17.87 -35.75
CA VAL A 57 -25.45 18.01 -36.86
C VAL A 57 -24.76 19.37 -36.87
N SER A 58 -25.43 20.44 -36.47
CA SER A 58 -24.88 21.80 -36.40
C SER A 58 -24.31 22.18 -35.03
N ALA A 59 -24.23 21.24 -34.11
CA ALA A 59 -23.72 21.49 -32.76
C ALA A 59 -22.20 21.77 -32.81
N SER A 60 -21.79 22.91 -32.28
CA SER A 60 -20.39 23.36 -32.15
C SER A 60 -20.25 24.26 -30.93
N LEU A 61 -19.15 24.16 -30.21
CA LEU A 61 -18.84 25.02 -29.05
C LEU A 61 -18.66 26.49 -29.47
N ALA A 62 -18.27 26.74 -30.72
CA ALA A 62 -18.08 28.07 -31.28
C ALA A 62 -19.33 28.64 -31.98
N GLY A 63 -20.32 27.80 -32.27
CA GLY A 63 -21.45 28.15 -33.12
C GLY A 63 -22.65 28.68 -32.34
N ASP A 64 -23.55 29.36 -33.12
CA ASP A 64 -24.86 29.83 -32.67
C ASP A 64 -25.96 28.74 -32.84
N GLY A 65 -25.55 27.48 -33.04
CA GLY A 65 -26.41 26.32 -33.27
C GLY A 65 -27.33 26.03 -32.08
N PRO A 66 -27.60 24.78 -31.74
CA PRO A 66 -28.38 24.48 -30.50
C PRO A 66 -27.68 25.09 -29.29
N ASP A 67 -28.48 25.63 -28.37
CA ASP A 67 -27.97 26.18 -27.11
C ASP A 67 -27.30 25.08 -26.27
N LEU A 68 -26.01 24.88 -26.52
CA LEU A 68 -25.21 23.86 -25.89
C LEU A 68 -24.96 24.13 -24.41
N SER A 69 -24.99 25.38 -23.96
CA SER A 69 -24.90 25.73 -22.53
C SER A 69 -26.10 25.20 -21.75
N ARG A 70 -27.32 25.43 -22.31
CA ARG A 70 -28.56 24.90 -21.75
C ARG A 70 -28.60 23.36 -21.83
N ALA A 71 -28.13 22.81 -22.94
CA ALA A 71 -28.04 21.35 -23.11
C ALA A 71 -27.06 20.72 -22.11
N ALA A 72 -25.91 21.34 -21.88
CA ALA A 72 -24.95 20.91 -20.85
C ALA A 72 -25.55 20.95 -19.45
N ALA A 73 -26.31 21.99 -19.11
CA ALA A 73 -27.01 22.07 -17.82
C ALA A 73 -28.03 20.94 -17.66
N ARG A 74 -28.84 20.65 -18.69
CA ARG A 74 -29.81 19.52 -18.67
C ARG A 74 -29.12 18.17 -18.56
N TRP A 75 -28.04 17.96 -19.31
CA TRP A 75 -27.26 16.74 -19.22
C TRP A 75 -26.72 16.53 -17.79
N VAL A 76 -26.11 17.58 -17.21
CA VAL A 76 -25.62 17.56 -15.82
C VAL A 76 -26.72 17.19 -14.81
N GLN A 77 -27.92 17.78 -14.97
CA GLN A 77 -29.08 17.46 -14.12
C GLN A 77 -29.55 16.01 -14.27
N GLY A 78 -29.43 15.43 -15.45
CA GLY A 78 -29.80 14.04 -15.72
C GLY A 78 -28.78 13.00 -15.24
N LEU A 79 -27.51 13.38 -15.03
CA LEU A 79 -26.46 12.45 -14.65
C LEU A 79 -26.75 11.66 -13.34
N PRO A 80 -27.25 12.26 -12.24
CA PRO A 80 -27.49 11.50 -11.02
C PRO A 80 -28.45 10.33 -11.18
N GLY A 81 -29.42 10.43 -12.11
CA GLY A 81 -30.37 9.34 -12.38
C GLY A 81 -29.77 8.14 -13.14
N GLN A 82 -28.57 8.27 -13.70
CA GLN A 82 -27.88 7.21 -14.44
C GLN A 82 -26.94 6.38 -13.58
N PHE A 83 -26.74 6.74 -12.31
CA PHE A 83 -25.79 6.12 -11.41
C PHE A 83 -26.42 5.82 -10.05
N GLU A 84 -25.83 4.91 -9.31
CA GLU A 84 -26.23 4.62 -7.94
C GLU A 84 -26.18 5.88 -7.04
N ALA A 85 -27.10 5.97 -6.10
CA ALA A 85 -27.14 7.07 -5.14
C ALA A 85 -25.80 7.19 -4.38
N GLY A 86 -25.29 8.42 -4.23
CA GLY A 86 -23.99 8.66 -3.61
C GLY A 86 -22.79 8.45 -4.53
N SER A 87 -23.00 8.05 -5.79
CA SER A 87 -21.93 7.89 -6.77
C SER A 87 -21.19 9.21 -7.05
N ARG A 88 -19.88 9.12 -7.23
CA ARG A 88 -19.03 10.26 -7.63
C ARG A 88 -18.95 10.47 -9.15
N HIS A 89 -19.47 9.53 -9.93
CA HIS A 89 -19.40 9.60 -11.39
C HIS A 89 -20.10 10.82 -11.97
N PRO A 90 -21.32 11.21 -11.54
CA PRO A 90 -21.99 12.41 -12.04
C PRO A 90 -21.12 13.67 -11.93
N ALA A 91 -20.55 13.91 -10.74
CA ALA A 91 -19.69 15.08 -10.52
C ALA A 91 -18.38 15.04 -11.31
N ARG A 92 -17.83 13.82 -11.55
CA ARG A 92 -16.62 13.65 -12.37
C ARG A 92 -16.88 13.92 -13.85
N LEU A 93 -17.96 13.38 -14.38
CA LEU A 93 -18.33 13.61 -15.78
C LEU A 93 -18.64 15.08 -16.03
N ALA A 94 -19.47 15.69 -15.19
CA ALA A 94 -19.80 17.12 -15.29
C ALA A 94 -18.55 18.02 -15.18
N GLY A 95 -17.69 17.74 -14.20
CA GLY A 95 -16.43 18.45 -14.01
C GLY A 95 -15.44 18.21 -15.17
N GLY A 96 -15.44 17.01 -15.73
CA GLY A 96 -14.62 16.65 -16.89
C GLY A 96 -14.99 17.44 -18.13
N LEU A 97 -16.26 17.43 -18.50
CA LEU A 97 -16.76 18.23 -19.63
C LEU A 97 -16.44 19.72 -19.45
N ARG A 98 -16.78 20.26 -18.26
CA ARG A 98 -16.51 21.67 -17.97
C ARG A 98 -15.04 22.04 -18.11
N ARG A 99 -14.13 21.17 -17.65
CA ARG A 99 -12.68 21.41 -17.77
C ARG A 99 -12.23 21.48 -19.23
N LEU A 100 -12.75 20.62 -20.11
CA LEU A 100 -12.43 20.65 -21.53
C LEU A 100 -12.96 21.93 -22.18
N VAL A 101 -14.20 22.35 -21.86
CA VAL A 101 -14.75 23.61 -22.42
C VAL A 101 -13.99 24.83 -21.89
N ILE A 102 -13.57 24.87 -20.62
CA ILE A 102 -12.72 25.94 -20.08
C ILE A 102 -11.40 26.02 -20.86
N ARG A 103 -10.72 24.87 -21.05
CA ARG A 103 -9.46 24.84 -21.79
C ARG A 103 -9.60 25.43 -23.20
N ARG A 104 -10.70 25.07 -23.88
CA ARG A 104 -10.98 25.62 -25.19
C ARG A 104 -11.23 27.14 -25.13
N ALA A 105 -11.99 27.61 -24.14
CA ALA A 105 -12.26 29.03 -23.96
C ALA A 105 -11.00 29.85 -23.61
N GLU A 106 -10.02 29.23 -22.95
CA GLU A 106 -8.73 29.85 -22.66
C GLU A 106 -7.78 29.88 -23.87
N HIS A 107 -8.09 29.14 -24.95
CA HIS A 107 -7.24 29.06 -26.14
C HIS A 107 -7.60 30.18 -27.16
N PRO A 108 -6.65 31.06 -27.52
CA PRO A 108 -6.97 32.24 -28.34
C PRO A 108 -7.51 31.93 -29.74
N ALA A 109 -7.19 30.75 -30.30
CA ALA A 109 -7.61 30.34 -31.65
C ALA A 109 -8.80 29.37 -31.67
N ARG A 110 -9.39 29.05 -30.54
CA ARG A 110 -10.48 28.05 -30.40
C ARG A 110 -11.69 28.70 -29.71
N PRO A 111 -12.54 29.41 -30.43
CA PRO A 111 -13.64 30.15 -29.80
C PRO A 111 -14.64 29.22 -29.12
N VAL A 112 -15.23 29.73 -28.04
CA VAL A 112 -16.39 29.16 -27.35
C VAL A 112 -17.46 30.23 -27.33
N SER A 113 -18.70 29.87 -27.63
CA SER A 113 -19.84 30.80 -27.61
C SER A 113 -19.98 31.47 -26.24
N PRO A 114 -20.19 32.80 -26.19
CA PRO A 114 -20.42 33.54 -24.91
C PRO A 114 -21.58 32.99 -24.07
N GLY A 115 -22.49 32.24 -24.70
CA GLY A 115 -23.56 31.54 -24.00
C GLY A 115 -23.08 30.58 -22.92
N PHE A 116 -21.82 30.13 -22.99
CA PHE A 116 -21.23 29.26 -21.96
C PHE A 116 -20.71 29.98 -20.70
N ASP A 117 -20.52 31.31 -20.73
CA ASP A 117 -19.88 32.06 -19.65
C ASP A 117 -20.56 31.79 -18.29
N GLY A 118 -21.87 31.83 -18.25
CA GLY A 118 -22.65 31.55 -17.04
C GLY A 118 -22.52 30.11 -16.53
N TRP A 119 -22.45 29.15 -17.47
CA TRP A 119 -22.27 27.74 -17.12
C TRP A 119 -20.83 27.45 -16.67
N LEU A 120 -19.85 28.09 -17.27
CA LEU A 120 -18.44 27.96 -16.90
C LEU A 120 -18.12 28.57 -15.53
N ALA A 121 -18.70 29.74 -15.22
CA ALA A 121 -18.51 30.43 -13.94
C ALA A 121 -19.38 29.87 -12.81
N GLY A 122 -20.57 29.33 -13.12
CA GLY A 122 -21.59 28.91 -12.16
C GLY A 122 -21.27 27.60 -11.41
N HIS A 123 -22.14 27.20 -10.53
CA HIS A 123 -22.13 25.88 -9.90
C HIS A 123 -22.70 24.81 -10.83
N LEU A 124 -22.04 23.64 -10.90
CA LEU A 124 -22.52 22.53 -11.72
C LEU A 124 -23.83 21.90 -11.23
N GLY A 125 -24.25 22.19 -9.98
CA GLY A 125 -25.51 21.67 -9.42
C GLY A 125 -25.48 20.17 -9.04
N VAL A 126 -24.37 19.48 -9.27
CA VAL A 126 -24.21 18.07 -8.92
C VAL A 126 -23.45 17.94 -7.62
N ARG A 127 -24.02 17.22 -6.65
CA ARG A 127 -23.35 16.93 -5.39
C ARG A 127 -22.13 16.02 -5.66
N ARG A 128 -21.01 16.34 -5.04
CA ARG A 128 -19.89 15.40 -4.98
C ARG A 128 -20.36 14.20 -4.17
N GLY A 129 -20.44 13.04 -4.80
CA GLY A 129 -20.80 11.82 -4.12
C GLY A 129 -19.84 11.50 -2.95
N GLU A 130 -20.29 10.64 -2.06
CA GLU A 130 -19.55 10.24 -0.88
C GLU A 130 -18.33 9.39 -1.25
N THR A 131 -17.24 9.61 -0.55
CA THR A 131 -16.10 8.71 -0.61
C THR A 131 -16.30 7.68 0.50
N LYS A 132 -16.57 6.42 0.15
CA LYS A 132 -16.45 5.34 1.13
C LYS A 132 -15.00 5.29 1.57
N GLU A 133 -14.73 5.79 2.76
CA GLU A 133 -13.45 5.58 3.39
C GLU A 133 -13.36 4.12 3.80
N VAL A 134 -12.20 3.53 3.56
CA VAL A 134 -11.90 2.18 4.01
C VAL A 134 -10.99 2.27 5.22
N ASP A 135 -11.23 1.46 6.24
CA ASP A 135 -10.34 1.36 7.39
C ASP A 135 -9.04 0.62 7.02
N GLU A 136 -8.04 0.72 7.84
CA GLU A 136 -6.82 -0.06 7.73
C GLU A 136 -7.10 -1.57 7.81
N PHE A 137 -6.17 -2.40 7.33
CA PHE A 137 -6.21 -3.83 7.60
C PHE A 137 -5.95 -4.08 9.08
N THR A 138 -6.62 -5.07 9.64
CA THR A 138 -6.25 -5.59 10.96
C THR A 138 -4.81 -6.10 10.93
N ARG A 139 -4.16 -6.19 12.09
CA ARG A 139 -2.83 -6.77 12.20
C ARG A 139 -2.77 -8.19 11.61
N THR A 140 -3.78 -8.99 11.92
CA THR A 140 -3.89 -10.37 11.44
C THR A 140 -4.00 -10.42 9.92
N ASP A 141 -4.85 -9.57 9.33
CA ASP A 141 -5.02 -9.51 7.88
C ASP A 141 -3.74 -9.07 7.17
N LYS A 142 -3.10 -8.00 7.69
CA LYS A 142 -1.85 -7.51 7.13
C LYS A 142 -0.77 -8.60 7.19
N ARG A 143 -0.63 -9.31 8.32
CA ARG A 143 0.29 -10.42 8.47
C ARG A 143 0.01 -11.55 7.49
N ALA A 144 -1.26 -11.92 7.32
CA ALA A 144 -1.66 -12.95 6.38
C ALA A 144 -1.32 -12.55 4.93
N LEU A 145 -1.60 -11.30 4.54
CA LEU A 145 -1.25 -10.76 3.22
C LEU A 145 0.26 -10.76 2.97
N VAL A 146 1.06 -10.28 3.92
CA VAL A 146 2.53 -10.23 3.82
C VAL A 146 3.12 -11.64 3.76
N LYS A 147 2.66 -12.56 4.62
CA LYS A 147 3.10 -13.96 4.61
C LYS A 147 2.79 -14.65 3.26
N ALA A 148 1.59 -14.43 2.74
CA ALA A 148 1.19 -14.96 1.44
C ALA A 148 2.01 -14.35 0.30
N ALA A 149 2.30 -13.05 0.35
CA ALA A 149 3.12 -12.36 -0.63
C ALA A 149 4.56 -12.89 -0.65
N TRP A 150 5.18 -13.12 0.50
CA TRP A 150 6.49 -13.75 0.59
C TRP A 150 6.49 -15.20 0.07
N ALA A 151 5.43 -15.96 0.32
CA ALA A 151 5.29 -17.30 -0.24
C ALA A 151 5.19 -17.25 -1.77
N ASP A 152 4.45 -16.26 -2.30
CA ASP A 152 4.31 -16.02 -3.74
C ASP A 152 5.65 -15.71 -4.41
N LEU A 153 6.46 -14.85 -3.80
CA LEU A 153 7.79 -14.52 -4.30
C LEU A 153 8.69 -15.76 -4.38
N ARG A 154 8.75 -16.55 -3.31
CA ARG A 154 9.57 -17.78 -3.29
C ARG A 154 9.11 -18.79 -4.33
N GLU A 155 7.80 -18.92 -4.53
CA GLU A 155 7.25 -19.79 -5.57
C GLU A 155 7.61 -19.31 -6.97
N LEU A 156 7.53 -17.99 -7.21
CA LEU A 156 7.96 -17.37 -8.47
C LEU A 156 9.44 -17.63 -8.73
N GLU A 157 10.31 -17.36 -7.77
CA GLU A 157 11.76 -17.55 -7.89
C GLU A 157 12.12 -19.02 -8.15
N ALA A 158 11.49 -19.95 -7.43
CA ALA A 158 11.66 -21.38 -7.64
C ALA A 158 11.18 -21.81 -9.03
N ARG A 159 10.05 -21.27 -9.49
CA ARG A 159 9.51 -21.50 -10.83
C ARG A 159 10.46 -20.99 -11.91
N MET A 160 10.96 -19.77 -11.78
CA MET A 160 11.90 -19.18 -12.74
C MET A 160 13.27 -19.89 -12.71
N THR A 161 13.70 -20.40 -11.56
CA THR A 161 14.92 -21.22 -11.49
C THR A 161 14.75 -22.52 -12.26
N ARG A 162 13.61 -23.23 -12.09
CA ARG A 162 13.32 -24.41 -12.91
C ARG A 162 13.24 -24.05 -14.40
N GLY A 163 12.65 -22.91 -14.73
CA GLY A 163 12.61 -22.41 -16.11
C GLY A 163 13.99 -22.18 -16.72
N ARG A 164 14.93 -21.60 -15.96
CA ARG A 164 16.31 -21.40 -16.41
C ARG A 164 17.04 -22.73 -16.65
N VAL A 165 16.85 -23.71 -15.79
CA VAL A 165 17.41 -25.04 -15.97
C VAL A 165 16.84 -25.69 -17.23
N LEU A 166 15.53 -25.62 -17.44
CA LEU A 166 14.89 -26.17 -18.63
C LEU A 166 15.35 -25.44 -19.90
N LEU A 167 15.44 -24.10 -19.85
CA LEU A 167 15.92 -23.27 -20.96
C LEU A 167 17.38 -23.64 -21.36
N ALA A 168 18.25 -23.87 -20.38
CA ALA A 168 19.65 -24.24 -20.64
C ALA A 168 19.79 -25.63 -21.24
N ALA A 169 18.81 -26.51 -21.07
CA ALA A 169 18.77 -27.84 -21.67
C ALA A 169 18.18 -27.85 -23.09
N GLY A 170 17.53 -26.73 -23.51
CA GLY A 170 16.89 -26.63 -24.82
C GLY A 170 17.82 -26.14 -25.93
N GLY A 171 17.41 -26.38 -27.16
CA GLY A 171 18.06 -25.93 -28.38
C GLY A 171 17.04 -25.56 -29.45
N ASP A 172 17.51 -25.25 -30.66
CA ASP A 172 16.63 -24.95 -31.78
C ASP A 172 15.64 -26.09 -32.05
N PRO A 173 14.31 -25.86 -31.92
CA PRO A 173 13.35 -26.92 -32.16
C PRO A 173 13.34 -27.44 -33.60
N ALA A 174 13.83 -26.65 -34.56
CA ALA A 174 14.00 -27.12 -35.96
C ALA A 174 15.03 -28.25 -36.08
N GLU A 175 16.05 -28.22 -35.23
CA GLU A 175 17.12 -29.24 -35.20
C GLU A 175 16.85 -30.34 -34.16
N HIS A 176 16.28 -29.97 -33.02
CA HIS A 176 16.15 -30.83 -31.84
C HIS A 176 14.71 -31.33 -31.58
N GLY A 177 13.74 -30.85 -32.34
CA GLY A 177 12.34 -31.31 -32.29
C GLY A 177 11.38 -30.39 -31.49
N TRP A 178 10.16 -30.28 -32.02
CA TRP A 178 9.09 -29.38 -31.53
C TRP A 178 8.32 -29.96 -30.34
N CYS A 179 8.52 -31.22 -30.00
CA CYS A 179 7.77 -31.86 -28.92
C CYS A 179 8.52 -31.91 -27.58
N ASP A 180 9.66 -31.26 -27.50
CA ASP A 180 10.39 -31.08 -26.24
C ASP A 180 10.08 -29.73 -25.60
N PRO A 181 9.58 -29.69 -24.34
CA PRO A 181 9.31 -28.44 -23.65
C PRO A 181 10.55 -27.56 -23.48
N ALA A 182 11.77 -28.11 -23.40
CA ALA A 182 13.00 -27.34 -23.30
C ALA A 182 13.29 -26.57 -24.60
N ASN A 183 13.12 -27.21 -25.75
CA ASN A 183 13.30 -26.61 -27.06
C ASN A 183 12.23 -25.53 -27.32
N LEU A 184 10.98 -25.80 -26.95
CA LEU A 184 9.90 -24.79 -27.04
C LEU A 184 10.19 -23.57 -26.15
N LEU A 185 10.69 -23.78 -24.94
CA LEU A 185 11.05 -22.70 -24.03
C LEU A 185 12.25 -21.90 -24.58
N TRP A 186 13.22 -22.56 -25.17
CA TRP A 186 14.33 -21.92 -25.85
C TRP A 186 13.86 -21.03 -27.01
N ALA A 187 12.96 -21.53 -27.87
CA ALA A 187 12.38 -20.77 -28.97
C ALA A 187 11.57 -19.54 -28.47
N ILE A 188 10.80 -19.69 -27.39
CA ILE A 188 10.10 -18.58 -26.74
C ILE A 188 11.08 -17.52 -26.27
N ALA A 189 12.18 -17.92 -25.64
CA ALA A 189 13.17 -17.00 -25.09
C ALA A 189 13.98 -16.26 -26.17
N GLN A 190 14.24 -16.91 -27.30
CA GLN A 190 14.93 -16.29 -28.44
C GLN A 190 14.00 -15.31 -29.22
N GLY A 191 12.69 -15.46 -29.08
CA GLY A 191 11.70 -14.67 -29.85
C GLY A 191 11.60 -15.05 -31.33
N THR A 192 12.35 -16.04 -31.78
CA THR A 192 12.32 -16.66 -33.12
C THR A 192 12.40 -18.16 -32.94
N PRO A 193 11.51 -18.94 -33.53
CA PRO A 193 10.35 -18.57 -34.36
C PRO A 193 9.23 -17.85 -33.57
N THR A 194 8.34 -17.21 -34.30
CA THR A 194 7.16 -16.54 -33.72
C THR A 194 6.21 -17.53 -33.04
N VAL A 195 5.40 -17.06 -32.11
CA VAL A 195 4.38 -17.89 -31.43
C VAL A 195 3.45 -18.60 -32.44
N ARG A 196 3.16 -17.94 -33.57
CA ARG A 196 2.35 -18.53 -34.64
C ARG A 196 3.04 -19.73 -35.28
N GLU A 197 4.33 -19.60 -35.58
CA GLU A 197 5.15 -20.67 -36.17
C GLU A 197 5.32 -21.83 -35.20
N ILE A 198 5.60 -21.57 -33.93
CA ILE A 198 5.64 -22.59 -32.88
C ILE A 198 4.32 -23.37 -32.81
N ARG A 199 3.18 -22.66 -32.80
CA ARG A 199 1.85 -23.30 -32.75
C ARG A 199 1.56 -24.13 -34.02
N SER A 200 2.03 -23.70 -35.17
CA SER A 200 1.84 -24.41 -36.44
C SER A 200 2.75 -25.65 -36.56
N ALA A 201 3.90 -25.62 -35.92
CA ALA A 201 4.86 -26.73 -35.91
C ALA A 201 4.48 -27.84 -34.89
N LEU A 202 3.64 -27.51 -33.88
CA LEU A 202 3.16 -28.51 -32.93
C LEU A 202 2.20 -29.49 -33.60
N PRO A 203 2.38 -30.82 -33.41
CA PRO A 203 1.43 -31.79 -33.92
C PRO A 203 0.07 -31.67 -33.22
N PRO A 204 -1.00 -32.32 -33.75
CA PRO A 204 -2.28 -32.40 -33.06
C PRO A 204 -2.14 -32.93 -31.63
N LEU A 205 -2.91 -32.40 -30.67
CA LEU A 205 -2.81 -32.69 -29.22
C LEU A 205 -2.75 -34.21 -28.92
N ARG A 206 -3.49 -35.02 -29.67
CA ARG A 206 -3.50 -36.48 -29.52
C ARG A 206 -2.15 -37.16 -29.77
N GLN A 207 -1.26 -36.47 -30.48
CA GLN A 207 0.10 -36.96 -30.82
C GLN A 207 1.18 -36.39 -29.90
N TRP A 208 0.82 -35.53 -28.94
CA TRP A 208 1.80 -34.98 -28.00
C TRP A 208 2.34 -36.10 -27.13
N PRO A 209 3.67 -36.17 -26.95
CA PRO A 209 4.27 -37.11 -26.02
C PRO A 209 3.96 -36.75 -24.57
N GLU A 210 4.08 -37.72 -23.67
CA GLU A 210 3.80 -37.57 -22.24
C GLU A 210 4.51 -36.35 -21.61
N PRO A 211 5.81 -36.11 -21.84
CA PRO A 211 6.53 -34.96 -21.26
C PRO A 211 5.89 -33.62 -21.63
N LEU A 212 5.28 -33.51 -22.81
CA LEU A 212 4.64 -32.26 -23.23
C LEU A 212 3.24 -32.10 -22.64
N ARG A 213 2.50 -33.22 -22.49
CA ARG A 213 1.14 -33.19 -21.92
C ARG A 213 1.10 -32.78 -20.46
N THR A 214 2.12 -33.09 -19.68
CA THR A 214 2.22 -32.70 -18.26
C THR A 214 2.19 -31.20 -18.03
N TRP A 215 2.43 -30.38 -19.07
CA TRP A 215 2.44 -28.91 -18.97
C TRP A 215 1.07 -28.27 -19.21
N ILE A 216 0.06 -29.05 -19.52
CA ILE A 216 -1.31 -28.56 -19.75
C ILE A 216 -2.29 -29.32 -18.85
N PRO A 217 -3.42 -28.69 -18.46
CA PRO A 217 -4.48 -29.37 -17.70
C PRO A 217 -5.09 -30.53 -18.49
N ASP A 218 -5.52 -31.57 -17.78
CA ASP A 218 -6.30 -32.66 -18.37
C ASP A 218 -7.63 -32.14 -18.93
N GLY A 219 -8.09 -32.75 -20.01
CA GLY A 219 -9.36 -32.41 -20.63
C GLY A 219 -9.40 -31.08 -21.38
N ILE A 220 -8.26 -30.43 -21.61
CA ILE A 220 -8.20 -29.18 -22.37
C ILE A 220 -8.65 -29.38 -23.82
N ALA A 221 -9.41 -28.42 -24.36
CA ALA A 221 -9.83 -28.45 -25.75
C ALA A 221 -8.64 -28.32 -26.72
N PRO A 222 -8.58 -29.11 -27.82
CA PRO A 222 -7.43 -29.13 -28.72
C PRO A 222 -7.05 -27.77 -29.32
N ASN A 223 -8.05 -26.93 -29.60
CA ASN A 223 -7.85 -25.60 -30.20
C ASN A 223 -7.14 -24.59 -29.27
N VAL A 224 -7.15 -24.83 -27.96
CA VAL A 224 -6.50 -23.94 -26.97
C VAL A 224 -5.27 -24.58 -26.32
N ALA A 225 -5.02 -25.86 -26.54
CA ALA A 225 -3.91 -26.60 -25.90
C ALA A 225 -2.55 -25.97 -26.17
N GLY A 226 -2.26 -25.63 -27.42
CA GLY A 226 -0.98 -24.98 -27.80
C GLY A 226 -0.81 -23.60 -27.12
N GLU A 227 -1.85 -22.79 -27.07
CA GLU A 227 -1.80 -21.51 -26.37
C GLU A 227 -1.57 -21.70 -24.87
N LYS A 228 -2.25 -22.67 -24.27
CA LYS A 228 -2.08 -22.96 -22.84
C LYS A 228 -0.69 -23.44 -22.50
N LEU A 229 -0.12 -24.33 -23.34
CA LEU A 229 1.26 -24.79 -23.22
C LEU A 229 2.23 -23.61 -23.24
N LEU A 230 2.15 -22.77 -24.27
CA LEU A 230 3.05 -21.63 -24.42
C LEU A 230 2.92 -20.62 -23.27
N ARG A 231 1.72 -20.38 -22.77
CA ARG A 231 1.51 -19.55 -21.56
C ARG A 231 2.17 -20.17 -20.32
N THR A 232 2.07 -21.50 -20.18
CA THR A 232 2.70 -22.20 -19.05
C THR A 232 4.23 -22.14 -19.14
N LEU A 233 4.79 -22.38 -20.33
CA LEU A 233 6.23 -22.27 -20.56
C LEU A 233 6.74 -20.81 -20.38
N LEU A 234 6.03 -19.83 -20.93
CA LEU A 234 6.36 -18.40 -20.76
C LEU A 234 6.43 -18.01 -19.27
N ALA A 235 5.50 -18.54 -18.45
CA ALA A 235 5.49 -18.30 -17.01
C ALA A 235 6.69 -18.90 -16.27
N LEU A 236 7.45 -19.81 -16.87
CA LEU A 236 8.69 -20.33 -16.27
C LEU A 236 9.84 -19.34 -16.33
N VAL A 237 9.87 -18.47 -17.32
CA VAL A 237 10.98 -17.53 -17.52
C VAL A 237 10.64 -16.09 -17.24
N HIS A 238 9.35 -15.76 -17.19
CA HIS A 238 8.88 -14.40 -16.97
C HIS A 238 7.75 -14.33 -15.92
N PRO A 239 7.68 -13.26 -15.13
CA PRO A 239 6.55 -13.02 -14.25
C PRO A 239 5.28 -12.70 -15.06
N HIS A 240 4.17 -13.24 -14.63
CA HIS A 240 2.84 -12.86 -15.13
C HIS A 240 2.13 -11.90 -14.16
N ASN A 241 0.95 -11.42 -14.53
CA ASN A 241 0.29 -10.35 -13.77
C ASN A 241 0.00 -10.71 -12.30
N LEU A 242 -0.38 -11.95 -11.99
CA LEU A 242 -0.66 -12.35 -10.61
C LEU A 242 0.59 -12.35 -9.73
N ASP A 243 1.76 -12.70 -10.26
CA ASP A 243 3.00 -12.74 -9.50
C ASP A 243 3.41 -11.35 -8.94
N LEU A 244 3.09 -10.29 -9.68
CA LEU A 244 3.48 -8.93 -9.31
C LEU A 244 2.63 -8.32 -8.18
N HIS A 245 1.49 -8.94 -7.84
CA HIS A 245 0.73 -8.52 -6.65
C HIS A 245 1.51 -8.77 -5.36
N GLY A 246 2.28 -9.85 -5.26
CA GLY A 246 3.12 -10.13 -4.11
C GLY A 246 4.13 -9.00 -3.87
N PHE A 247 4.89 -8.61 -4.88
CA PHE A 247 5.82 -7.47 -4.80
C PHE A 247 5.13 -6.15 -4.47
N ARG A 248 3.97 -5.89 -5.09
CA ARG A 248 3.16 -4.69 -4.81
C ARG A 248 2.76 -4.62 -3.34
N ILE A 249 2.26 -5.71 -2.78
CA ILE A 249 1.85 -5.80 -1.37
C ILE A 249 3.04 -5.56 -0.45
N LEU A 250 4.16 -6.25 -0.69
CA LEU A 250 5.36 -6.13 0.13
C LEU A 250 5.96 -4.72 0.09
N LEU A 251 6.09 -4.11 -1.09
CA LEU A 251 6.61 -2.74 -1.20
C LEU A 251 5.67 -1.72 -0.57
N MET A 252 4.37 -1.85 -0.75
CA MET A 252 3.41 -0.97 -0.07
C MET A 252 3.48 -1.13 1.46
N ALA A 253 3.62 -2.35 1.95
CA ALA A 253 3.74 -2.62 3.38
C ALA A 253 5.07 -2.10 3.95
N ALA A 254 6.18 -2.27 3.24
CA ALA A 254 7.51 -1.81 3.65
C ALA A 254 7.67 -0.28 3.61
N THR A 255 7.04 0.38 2.63
CA THR A 255 7.25 1.82 2.38
C THR A 255 6.12 2.70 2.90
N GLY A 256 4.93 2.14 3.17
CA GLY A 256 3.73 2.91 3.49
C GLY A 256 3.22 3.76 2.32
N ARG A 257 3.76 3.57 1.09
CA ARG A 257 3.40 4.34 -0.10
C ARG A 257 2.12 3.81 -0.75
N SER A 258 1.51 4.64 -1.59
CA SER A 258 0.33 4.21 -2.36
C SER A 258 0.73 3.23 -3.46
N SER A 259 -0.25 2.43 -3.89
CA SER A 259 -0.06 1.55 -5.03
C SER A 259 0.38 2.29 -6.30
N GLU A 260 -0.13 3.50 -6.52
CA GLU A 260 0.22 4.33 -7.68
C GLU A 260 1.71 4.73 -7.64
N GLU A 261 2.20 5.20 -6.49
CA GLU A 261 3.60 5.58 -6.28
C GLU A 261 4.54 4.38 -6.44
N VAL A 262 4.18 3.22 -5.85
CA VAL A 262 4.99 1.99 -5.94
C VAL A 262 5.06 1.47 -7.38
N LEU A 263 3.93 1.47 -8.10
CA LEU A 263 3.87 0.96 -9.48
C LEU A 263 4.47 1.91 -10.53
N ALA A 264 4.70 3.17 -10.17
CA ALA A 264 5.36 4.14 -11.03
C ALA A 264 6.89 3.99 -11.04
N LEU A 265 7.48 3.33 -10.04
CA LEU A 265 8.93 3.19 -9.90
C LEU A 265 9.58 2.62 -11.17
N THR A 266 10.69 3.24 -11.54
CA THR A 266 11.58 2.83 -12.62
C THR A 266 12.96 2.49 -12.04
N GLU A 267 13.87 2.00 -12.85
CA GLU A 267 15.27 1.72 -12.44
C GLU A 267 15.99 2.98 -11.94
N ASP A 268 15.71 4.14 -12.54
CA ASP A 268 16.30 5.43 -12.16
C ASP A 268 15.82 5.95 -10.79
N ASP A 269 14.73 5.40 -10.29
CA ASP A 269 14.17 5.76 -8.99
C ASP A 269 14.80 4.98 -7.83
N VAL A 270 15.74 4.08 -8.12
CA VAL A 270 16.35 3.16 -7.14
C VAL A 270 17.83 3.44 -7.02
N GLU A 271 18.27 3.86 -5.85
CA GLU A 271 19.68 4.06 -5.53
C GLU A 271 20.06 3.23 -4.30
N TYR A 272 20.87 2.17 -4.50
CA TYR A 272 21.35 1.36 -3.38
C TYR A 272 22.43 2.11 -2.60
N GLN A 273 22.29 2.12 -1.28
CA GLN A 273 23.22 2.76 -0.36
C GLN A 273 23.74 1.74 0.65
N PRO A 274 24.91 2.00 1.30
CA PRO A 274 25.35 1.19 2.43
C PRO A 274 24.26 1.14 3.52
N GLY A 275 23.71 -0.05 3.76
CA GLY A 275 22.65 -0.26 4.75
C GLY A 275 21.23 0.11 4.31
N GLY A 276 20.94 0.10 3.00
CA GLY A 276 19.55 0.29 2.55
C GLY A 276 19.35 0.67 1.09
N VAL A 277 18.21 1.29 0.81
CA VAL A 277 17.85 1.79 -0.51
C VAL A 277 17.21 3.17 -0.40
N LEU A 278 17.60 4.07 -1.28
CA LEU A 278 16.93 5.34 -1.52
C LEU A 278 15.96 5.14 -2.69
N LEU A 279 14.68 5.41 -2.44
CA LEU A 279 13.62 5.36 -3.45
C LEU A 279 13.09 6.77 -3.74
N THR A 280 12.98 7.09 -5.03
CA THR A 280 12.41 8.34 -5.51
C THR A 280 10.98 8.10 -5.94
N PHE A 281 10.02 8.74 -5.29
CA PHE A 281 8.60 8.62 -5.62
C PHE A 281 8.10 9.91 -6.26
N GLU A 282 7.47 9.79 -7.41
CA GLU A 282 6.75 10.89 -8.04
C GLU A 282 5.26 10.82 -7.70
N LYS A 283 4.71 11.93 -7.22
CA LYS A 283 3.28 12.07 -6.98
C LYS A 283 2.65 12.91 -8.07
N ASN A 284 2.16 12.25 -9.11
CA ASN A 284 1.61 12.89 -10.32
C ASN A 284 0.57 13.98 -10.02
N ARG A 285 -0.31 13.80 -9.02
CA ARG A 285 -1.37 14.77 -8.71
C ARG A 285 -0.88 16.08 -8.10
N ALA A 286 0.34 16.11 -7.56
CA ALA A 286 0.87 17.23 -6.81
C ALA A 286 2.19 17.75 -7.41
N HIS A 287 2.65 17.17 -8.52
CA HIS A 287 3.96 17.45 -9.16
C HIS A 287 5.10 17.47 -8.12
N ARG A 288 5.06 16.53 -7.16
CA ARG A 288 6.05 16.44 -6.09
C ARG A 288 6.88 15.18 -6.26
N VAL A 289 8.18 15.38 -6.29
CA VAL A 289 9.18 14.31 -6.20
C VAL A 289 9.60 14.20 -4.75
N ARG A 290 9.68 12.98 -4.23
CA ARG A 290 10.12 12.70 -2.88
C ARG A 290 11.14 11.57 -2.88
N ARG A 291 12.22 11.76 -2.13
CA ARG A 291 13.30 10.79 -1.94
C ARG A 291 13.28 10.31 -0.49
N ASP A 292 13.09 9.01 -0.30
CA ASP A 292 13.06 8.39 1.02
C ASP A 292 14.09 7.26 1.12
N VAL A 293 14.85 7.27 2.21
CA VAL A 293 15.81 6.20 2.53
C VAL A 293 15.11 5.14 3.37
N TYR A 294 15.16 3.90 2.90
CA TYR A 294 14.70 2.72 3.62
C TYR A 294 15.93 1.90 4.05
N ARG A 295 16.14 1.79 5.36
CA ARG A 295 17.29 1.08 5.92
C ARG A 295 17.04 -0.41 5.93
N SER A 296 18.06 -1.21 5.58
CA SER A 296 18.07 -2.64 5.77
C SER A 296 18.60 -2.95 7.16
N GLY A 297 17.83 -3.65 7.98
CA GLY A 297 18.31 -4.12 9.27
C GLY A 297 19.25 -5.30 9.09
N HIS A 298 20.52 -5.10 9.37
CA HIS A 298 21.54 -6.17 9.43
C HIS A 298 21.89 -6.57 10.86
N ASP A 299 21.20 -6.03 11.86
CA ASP A 299 21.38 -6.47 13.25
C ASP A 299 20.65 -7.82 13.43
N ASP A 300 21.36 -8.89 13.04
CA ASP A 300 20.88 -10.28 13.01
C ASP A 300 20.60 -10.88 14.42
N GLU A 301 20.87 -10.14 15.49
CA GLU A 301 20.78 -10.67 16.86
C GLU A 301 19.38 -10.59 17.49
N LEU A 302 18.43 -9.85 16.92
CA LEU A 302 17.17 -9.52 17.63
C LEU A 302 15.89 -10.10 17.00
N LEU A 303 15.96 -10.78 15.86
CA LEU A 303 14.77 -11.31 15.20
C LEU A 303 14.82 -12.84 15.13
N ALA A 304 13.72 -13.47 15.53
CA ALA A 304 13.58 -14.91 15.32
C ALA A 304 13.74 -15.23 13.81
N PRO A 305 14.56 -16.25 13.42
CA PRO A 305 14.85 -16.56 12.02
C PRO A 305 13.62 -16.90 11.17
N SER A 306 12.47 -17.07 11.80
CA SER A 306 11.21 -17.50 11.18
C SER A 306 10.30 -16.36 10.72
N GLN A 307 10.61 -15.09 11.04
CA GLN A 307 9.75 -13.97 10.65
C GLN A 307 10.28 -13.29 9.38
N PRO A 308 9.48 -13.21 8.30
CA PRO A 308 9.89 -12.54 7.08
C PRO A 308 10.01 -11.03 7.30
N ARG A 309 11.14 -10.44 6.92
CA ARG A 309 11.44 -9.01 7.06
C ARG A 309 10.78 -8.20 5.93
N LEU A 310 10.29 -7.00 6.26
CA LEU A 310 9.87 -6.00 5.28
C LEU A 310 11.06 -5.10 4.88
N ASP A 311 12.09 -5.69 4.31
CA ASP A 311 13.26 -4.96 3.80
C ASP A 311 12.97 -4.47 2.38
N ALA A 312 12.77 -3.15 2.22
CA ALA A 312 12.48 -2.55 0.92
C ALA A 312 13.61 -2.77 -0.10
N ALA A 313 14.88 -2.75 0.32
CA ALA A 313 16.02 -2.97 -0.56
C ALA A 313 16.04 -4.41 -1.09
N GLU A 314 15.76 -5.38 -0.23
CA GLU A 314 15.71 -6.78 -0.62
C GLU A 314 14.53 -7.05 -1.57
N ILE A 315 13.35 -6.49 -1.27
CA ILE A 315 12.16 -6.63 -2.12
C ILE A 315 12.41 -6.03 -3.51
N VAL A 316 13.01 -4.83 -3.59
CA VAL A 316 13.32 -4.18 -4.88
C VAL A 316 14.37 -4.99 -5.64
N ARG A 317 15.43 -5.48 -4.99
CA ARG A 317 16.45 -6.33 -5.62
C ARG A 317 15.84 -7.58 -6.26
N ARG A 318 14.96 -8.27 -5.53
CA ARG A 318 14.24 -9.45 -6.04
C ARG A 318 13.31 -9.11 -7.20
N LEU A 319 12.60 -7.98 -7.12
CA LEU A 319 11.76 -7.51 -8.22
C LEU A 319 12.59 -7.25 -9.47
N GLN A 320 13.69 -6.50 -9.35
CA GLN A 320 14.60 -6.25 -10.46
C GLN A 320 15.17 -7.55 -11.04
N ALA A 321 15.55 -8.51 -10.20
CA ALA A 321 16.10 -9.79 -10.66
C ALA A 321 15.12 -10.59 -11.54
N VAL A 322 13.80 -10.48 -11.29
CA VAL A 322 12.78 -11.18 -12.09
C VAL A 322 12.30 -10.39 -13.30
N THR A 323 12.46 -9.06 -13.32
CA THR A 323 11.94 -8.18 -14.39
C THR A 323 13.02 -7.63 -15.32
N ALA A 324 14.30 -7.61 -14.92
CA ALA A 324 15.39 -7.12 -15.76
C ALA A 324 15.47 -7.77 -17.16
N PRO A 325 15.27 -9.08 -17.33
CA PRO A 325 15.26 -9.67 -18.67
C PRO A 325 14.18 -9.08 -19.59
N LEU A 326 13.01 -8.75 -19.03
CA LEU A 326 11.92 -8.13 -19.77
C LEU A 326 12.24 -6.69 -20.15
N ALA A 327 12.89 -5.95 -19.27
CA ALA A 327 13.31 -4.56 -19.52
C ALA A 327 14.29 -4.50 -20.71
N VAL A 328 15.28 -5.41 -20.75
CA VAL A 328 16.22 -5.53 -21.86
C VAL A 328 15.51 -5.85 -23.18
N GLN A 329 14.61 -6.85 -23.17
CA GLN A 329 13.87 -7.25 -24.38
C GLN A 329 12.94 -6.15 -24.90
N ALA A 330 12.40 -5.31 -24.01
CA ALA A 330 11.46 -4.24 -24.40
C ALA A 330 12.15 -2.94 -24.78
N GLU A 331 13.49 -2.86 -24.67
CA GLU A 331 14.30 -1.65 -24.95
C GLU A 331 13.74 -0.41 -24.20
N MET A 332 13.20 -0.60 -23.01
CA MET A 332 12.62 0.47 -22.21
C MET A 332 13.72 1.15 -21.37
N SER A 333 13.83 2.48 -21.50
CA SER A 333 14.74 3.29 -20.68
C SER A 333 14.04 4.62 -20.30
N PRO A 334 13.90 4.94 -19.00
CA PRO A 334 14.17 4.06 -17.87
C PRO A 334 13.19 2.89 -17.80
N ALA A 335 13.67 1.72 -17.39
CA ALA A 335 12.86 0.54 -17.31
C ALA A 335 11.92 0.57 -16.10
N PRO A 336 10.59 0.35 -16.27
CA PRO A 336 9.69 0.19 -15.14
C PRO A 336 10.05 -1.03 -14.30
N LEU A 337 9.97 -0.93 -12.97
CA LEU A 337 10.24 -2.09 -12.11
C LEU A 337 9.17 -3.18 -12.24
N PHE A 338 7.93 -2.81 -12.50
CA PHE A 338 6.80 -3.73 -12.59
C PHE A 338 6.49 -4.09 -14.03
N LEU A 339 7.27 -5.02 -14.59
CA LEU A 339 7.08 -5.57 -15.94
C LEU A 339 6.58 -7.01 -15.89
N ARG A 340 5.75 -7.37 -16.84
CA ARG A 340 5.21 -8.71 -17.05
C ARG A 340 5.26 -9.10 -18.52
N ALA A 341 5.40 -10.38 -18.79
CA ALA A 341 5.13 -10.94 -20.10
C ALA A 341 3.71 -11.50 -20.19
N SER A 342 3.11 -11.39 -21.35
CA SER A 342 1.79 -11.96 -21.66
C SER A 342 1.74 -12.43 -23.10
N LEU A 343 1.06 -13.56 -23.31
CA LEU A 343 0.75 -14.06 -24.63
C LEU A 343 -0.62 -13.48 -25.04
N LEU A 344 -0.65 -12.64 -26.05
CA LEU A 344 -1.87 -12.04 -26.62
C LEU A 344 -1.98 -12.45 -28.08
N GLY A 345 -2.91 -13.33 -28.38
CA GLY A 345 -3.02 -13.94 -29.70
C GLY A 345 -1.76 -14.75 -30.05
N ASN A 346 -1.00 -14.25 -31.03
CA ASN A 346 0.25 -14.88 -31.48
C ASN A 346 1.51 -14.09 -31.13
N GLU A 347 1.40 -13.14 -30.18
CA GLU A 347 2.53 -12.28 -29.79
C GLU A 347 2.81 -12.37 -28.31
N ILE A 348 4.08 -12.45 -27.95
CA ILE A 348 4.54 -12.23 -26.60
C ILE A 348 4.72 -10.72 -26.45
N ARG A 349 3.95 -10.13 -25.53
CA ARG A 349 4.01 -8.70 -25.25
C ARG A 349 4.55 -8.46 -23.86
N ILE A 350 5.56 -7.59 -23.80
CA ILE A 350 6.07 -7.06 -22.54
C ILE A 350 5.27 -5.80 -22.20
N GLN A 351 4.71 -5.78 -21.01
CA GLN A 351 3.79 -4.73 -20.59
C GLN A 351 4.02 -4.40 -19.12
N ARG A 352 3.68 -3.17 -18.74
CA ARG A 352 3.60 -2.80 -17.34
C ARG A 352 2.55 -3.67 -16.62
N PHE A 353 2.77 -3.92 -15.36
CA PHE A 353 1.80 -4.57 -14.49
C PHE A 353 0.45 -3.84 -14.54
N ALA A 354 -0.64 -4.59 -14.65
CA ALA A 354 -2.00 -4.09 -14.71
C ALA A 354 -2.79 -4.58 -13.48
N PRO A 355 -2.85 -3.82 -12.38
CA PRO A 355 -3.42 -4.27 -11.11
C PRO A 355 -4.92 -4.55 -11.15
N THR A 356 -5.62 -4.06 -12.18
CA THR A 356 -7.06 -4.24 -12.41
C THR A 356 -7.36 -5.13 -13.61
N LEU A 357 -6.37 -5.91 -14.07
CA LEU A 357 -6.56 -6.82 -15.19
C LEU A 357 -7.61 -7.89 -14.82
N LEU A 358 -8.61 -8.05 -15.68
CA LEU A 358 -9.67 -9.03 -15.50
C LEU A 358 -9.08 -10.44 -15.31
N HIS A 359 -9.58 -11.19 -14.35
CA HIS A 359 -9.09 -12.51 -13.93
C HIS A 359 -7.65 -12.56 -13.41
N ALA A 360 -7.01 -11.40 -13.19
CA ALA A 360 -5.67 -11.32 -12.64
C ALA A 360 -5.50 -10.06 -11.74
N ASP A 361 -6.56 -9.64 -11.11
CA ASP A 361 -6.62 -8.55 -10.12
C ASP A 361 -6.31 -9.04 -8.69
N LEU A 362 -6.37 -8.13 -7.73
CA LEU A 362 -6.12 -8.45 -6.32
C LEU A 362 -7.08 -9.50 -5.75
N HIS A 363 -8.36 -9.48 -6.16
CA HIS A 363 -9.33 -10.47 -5.69
C HIS A 363 -8.97 -11.88 -6.18
N CYS A 364 -8.48 -11.99 -7.42
CA CYS A 364 -7.99 -13.25 -7.97
C CYS A 364 -6.72 -13.72 -7.24
N TRP A 365 -5.82 -12.80 -6.91
CA TRP A 365 -4.61 -13.11 -6.15
C TRP A 365 -4.95 -13.63 -4.74
N ILE A 366 -5.81 -12.93 -4.00
CA ILE A 366 -6.25 -13.32 -2.65
C ILE A 366 -6.91 -14.70 -2.67
N ARG A 367 -7.80 -14.97 -3.64
CA ARG A 367 -8.42 -16.29 -3.79
C ARG A 367 -7.40 -17.39 -4.08
N ARG A 368 -6.46 -17.12 -4.99
CA ARG A 368 -5.38 -18.06 -5.33
C ARG A 368 -4.52 -18.40 -4.11
N ARG A 369 -4.27 -17.43 -3.23
CA ARG A 369 -3.46 -17.60 -2.02
C ARG A 369 -4.27 -18.05 -0.80
N ALA A 370 -5.57 -18.27 -0.95
CA ALA A 370 -6.48 -18.65 0.12
C ALA A 370 -6.36 -17.73 1.36
N VAL A 371 -6.13 -16.42 1.11
CA VAL A 371 -6.07 -15.41 2.18
C VAL A 371 -7.48 -14.93 2.47
N THR A 372 -7.85 -14.91 3.74
CA THR A 372 -9.09 -14.28 4.21
C THR A 372 -8.75 -12.95 4.86
N VAL A 373 -9.49 -11.91 4.52
CA VAL A 373 -9.37 -10.58 5.12
C VAL A 373 -10.73 -10.08 5.57
N ASP A 374 -10.77 -9.41 6.72
CA ASP A 374 -11.99 -8.80 7.21
C ASP A 374 -12.32 -7.53 6.43
N GLY A 375 -13.60 -7.38 6.05
CA GLY A 375 -14.08 -6.22 5.29
C GLY A 375 -13.66 -6.22 3.82
N PRO A 376 -13.66 -5.05 3.14
CA PRO A 376 -13.46 -4.98 1.70
C PRO A 376 -12.01 -5.31 1.29
N VAL A 377 -11.86 -6.07 0.21
CA VAL A 377 -10.57 -6.33 -0.44
C VAL A 377 -10.14 -5.10 -1.22
N ASP A 378 -9.52 -4.15 -0.55
CA ASP A 378 -9.06 -2.90 -1.13
C ASP A 378 -7.60 -2.63 -0.74
N ILE A 379 -6.72 -2.59 -1.75
CA ILE A 379 -5.28 -2.38 -1.55
C ILE A 379 -4.96 -1.03 -0.86
N ARG A 380 -5.86 -0.04 -0.95
CA ARG A 380 -5.68 1.26 -0.28
C ARG A 380 -5.60 1.13 1.24
N ARG A 381 -6.18 0.07 1.80
CA ARG A 381 -6.10 -0.25 3.23
C ARG A 381 -4.66 -0.46 3.70
N LEU A 382 -3.76 -1.04 2.86
CA LEU A 382 -2.33 -1.17 3.19
C LEU A 382 -1.66 0.19 3.39
N ARG A 383 -1.96 1.16 2.52
CA ARG A 383 -1.46 2.52 2.72
C ARG A 383 -1.98 3.13 4.02
N LYS A 384 -3.27 2.90 4.33
CA LYS A 384 -3.87 3.40 5.57
C LYS A 384 -3.20 2.76 6.78
N SER A 385 -2.91 1.44 6.75
CA SER A 385 -2.11 0.74 7.76
C SER A 385 -0.73 1.39 7.95
N GLY A 386 0.00 1.68 6.86
CA GLY A 386 1.29 2.36 6.94
C GLY A 386 1.21 3.77 7.54
N LYS A 387 0.12 4.52 7.29
CA LYS A 387 -0.10 5.83 7.92
C LYS A 387 -0.43 5.71 9.41
N VAL A 388 -1.19 4.70 9.80
CA VAL A 388 -1.47 4.40 11.22
C VAL A 388 -0.19 4.02 11.95
N GLU A 389 0.62 3.13 11.38
CA GLU A 389 1.95 2.76 11.92
C GLU A 389 2.85 3.99 12.10
N LYS A 390 2.91 4.84 11.08
CA LYS A 390 3.66 6.08 11.13
C LYS A 390 3.12 7.03 12.20
N ALA A 391 1.79 7.14 12.34
CA ALA A 391 1.15 7.94 13.38
C ALA A 391 1.53 7.45 14.78
N ILE A 392 1.59 6.14 14.97
CA ILE A 392 2.05 5.53 16.23
C ILE A 392 3.51 5.86 16.48
N ALA A 393 4.38 5.64 15.48
CA ALA A 393 5.81 5.88 15.57
C ALA A 393 6.14 7.34 15.90
N TYR A 394 5.40 8.30 15.36
CA TYR A 394 5.59 9.74 15.60
C TYR A 394 4.69 10.30 16.72
N HIS A 395 4.10 9.46 17.56
CA HIS A 395 3.20 9.86 18.64
C HIS A 395 2.12 10.85 18.18
N GLY A 396 1.60 10.67 16.97
CA GLY A 396 0.52 11.49 16.42
C GLY A 396 0.91 12.91 15.98
N ARG A 397 2.18 13.25 15.85
CA ARG A 397 2.60 14.54 15.26
C ARG A 397 2.16 14.63 13.80
N VAL A 398 1.09 15.38 13.56
CA VAL A 398 0.45 15.47 12.24
C VAL A 398 1.39 15.99 11.15
N SER A 399 2.28 16.95 11.48
CA SER A 399 3.28 17.48 10.55
C SER A 399 4.23 16.44 9.99
N ASP A 400 4.62 15.46 10.82
CA ASP A 400 5.58 14.42 10.46
C ASP A 400 4.91 13.20 9.80
N ILE A 401 3.61 13.00 10.09
CA ILE A 401 2.80 11.93 9.51
C ILE A 401 2.26 12.33 8.14
N ALA A 402 1.84 13.60 8.00
CA ALA A 402 1.26 14.16 6.78
C ALA A 402 2.32 14.53 5.73
N ASP A 403 3.43 13.81 5.70
CA ASP A 403 4.59 14.07 4.86
C ASP A 403 4.31 14.22 3.36
N ASP A 404 3.26 13.59 2.87
CA ASP A 404 2.83 13.59 1.46
C ASP A 404 1.48 14.31 1.23
N HIS A 405 0.92 14.92 2.28
CA HIS A 405 -0.35 15.65 2.24
C HIS A 405 -0.28 16.92 3.08
N SER A 406 -1.19 17.86 2.87
CA SER A 406 -1.40 18.90 3.87
C SER A 406 -1.98 18.30 5.15
N ALA A 407 -1.71 18.94 6.30
CA ALA A 407 -2.27 18.51 7.58
C ALA A 407 -3.81 18.40 7.56
N GLU A 408 -4.47 19.25 6.76
CA GLU A 408 -5.92 19.23 6.57
C GLU A 408 -6.38 17.99 5.80
N VAL A 409 -5.69 17.63 4.71
CA VAL A 409 -5.98 16.40 3.93
C VAL A 409 -5.73 15.16 4.78
N PHE A 410 -4.66 15.16 5.60
CA PHE A 410 -4.40 14.06 6.53
C PHE A 410 -5.54 13.92 7.54
N ARG A 411 -5.93 15.01 8.22
CA ARG A 411 -7.05 14.99 9.18
C ARG A 411 -8.35 14.51 8.53
N ARG A 412 -8.65 14.98 7.32
CA ARG A 412 -9.90 14.66 6.62
C ARG A 412 -9.99 13.20 6.15
N HIS A 413 -8.88 12.58 5.73
CA HIS A 413 -8.90 11.26 5.09
C HIS A 413 -8.26 10.13 5.87
N TYR A 414 -7.40 10.45 6.84
CA TYR A 414 -6.66 9.44 7.59
C TYR A 414 -6.92 9.48 9.10
N ALA A 415 -7.32 10.64 9.64
CA ALA A 415 -7.53 10.78 11.07
C ALA A 415 -8.86 10.21 11.58
N HIS A 416 -9.75 9.76 10.69
CA HIS A 416 -11.06 9.21 11.06
C HIS A 416 -11.06 7.69 11.31
N GLY A 417 -9.93 7.00 11.14
CA GLY A 417 -9.80 5.60 11.56
C GLY A 417 -9.91 5.48 13.08
N THR A 418 -10.58 4.42 13.56
CA THR A 418 -10.83 4.19 15.00
C THR A 418 -9.55 4.28 15.82
N THR A 419 -8.46 3.72 15.32
CA THR A 419 -7.15 3.73 15.98
C THR A 419 -6.56 5.13 16.09
N LEU A 420 -6.66 5.95 15.02
CA LEU A 420 -6.12 7.31 15.02
C LEU A 420 -6.98 8.30 15.84
N HIS A 421 -8.27 8.04 16.00
CA HIS A 421 -9.10 8.81 16.94
C HIS A 421 -8.64 8.66 18.38
N VAL A 422 -8.27 7.44 18.78
CA VAL A 422 -7.74 7.15 20.12
C VAL A 422 -6.38 7.85 20.30
N ILE A 423 -5.52 7.83 19.28
CA ILE A 423 -4.20 8.50 19.32
C ILE A 423 -4.36 10.01 19.33
N ALA A 424 -5.18 10.57 18.46
CA ALA A 424 -5.36 12.03 18.36
C ALA A 424 -5.91 12.63 19.66
N GLY A 425 -6.87 11.96 20.31
CA GLY A 425 -7.41 12.37 21.60
C GLY A 425 -6.35 12.40 22.70
N SER A 426 -5.42 11.45 22.72
CA SER A 426 -4.39 11.36 23.75
C SER A 426 -3.19 12.29 23.51
N VAL A 427 -2.80 12.50 22.26
CA VAL A 427 -1.58 13.23 21.90
C VAL A 427 -1.77 14.75 21.87
N ILE A 428 -2.94 15.22 21.40
CA ILE A 428 -3.23 16.66 21.33
C ILE A 428 -3.27 17.29 22.73
N THR A 429 -3.72 16.56 23.73
CA THR A 429 -3.80 17.04 25.12
C THR A 429 -2.44 17.00 25.83
N ALA A 430 -1.55 16.13 25.43
CA ALA A 430 -0.27 15.88 26.11
C ALA A 430 0.92 16.69 25.54
N ALA A 431 0.82 17.23 24.33
CA ALA A 431 1.98 17.74 23.58
C ALA A 431 2.48 19.13 23.96
N GLN A 432 1.83 19.83 24.85
CA GLN A 432 2.22 21.21 25.15
C GLN A 432 2.82 21.38 26.56
N GLY A 433 4.09 21.21 26.67
CA GLY A 433 4.89 21.98 27.60
C GLY A 433 5.32 21.37 28.95
N HIS A 434 4.95 20.13 29.30
CA HIS A 434 5.30 19.58 30.63
C HIS A 434 6.35 18.46 30.64
N TRP A 435 6.91 18.16 29.51
CA TRP A 435 7.60 16.92 29.22
C TRP A 435 9.02 16.77 29.78
N LEU A 436 9.82 17.81 29.68
CA LEU A 436 11.26 17.68 29.91
C LEU A 436 11.66 17.55 31.40
N ALA A 437 10.95 18.18 32.30
CA ALA A 437 11.32 18.18 33.72
C ALA A 437 10.89 16.91 34.47
N LYS A 438 9.86 16.21 33.99
CA LYS A 438 9.31 15.04 34.67
C LYS A 438 9.74 13.68 34.10
N ALA A 439 10.18 13.67 32.84
CA ALA A 439 10.72 12.47 32.20
C ALA A 439 12.08 12.02 32.80
N LEU A 440 12.76 12.92 33.51
CA LEU A 440 14.03 12.62 34.17
C LEU A 440 13.88 11.76 35.44
N GLU A 441 12.66 11.66 35.99
CA GLU A 441 12.43 10.88 37.20
C GLU A 441 12.26 9.37 36.94
N GLY A 442 11.87 8.97 35.72
CA GLY A 442 11.72 7.59 35.31
C GLY A 442 10.81 6.72 36.20
N PRO A 443 10.56 5.47 35.81
CA PRO A 443 9.89 4.50 36.68
C PRO A 443 10.84 3.92 37.72
N MET A 444 10.31 3.55 38.88
CA MET A 444 11.07 2.84 39.90
C MET A 444 11.07 1.33 39.60
N ALA A 445 12.24 0.77 39.37
CA ALA A 445 12.40 -0.68 39.22
C ALA A 445 12.42 -1.36 40.60
N LEU A 446 11.59 -2.38 40.80
CA LEU A 446 11.52 -3.16 42.01
C LEU A 446 12.13 -4.56 41.76
N THR A 447 13.12 -4.91 42.54
CA THR A 447 13.63 -6.29 42.60
C THR A 447 12.61 -7.22 43.23
N GLU A 448 12.76 -8.54 43.07
CA GLU A 448 11.91 -9.53 43.78
C GLU A 448 11.89 -9.34 45.29
N GLN A 449 13.04 -8.97 45.89
CA GLN A 449 13.15 -8.68 47.32
C GLN A 449 12.35 -7.43 47.69
N ALA A 450 12.42 -6.36 46.86
CA ALA A 450 11.65 -5.15 47.09
C ALA A 450 10.14 -5.40 46.91
N GLN A 451 9.76 -6.25 45.97
CA GLN A 451 8.38 -6.66 45.79
C GLN A 451 7.87 -7.50 47.00
N ALA A 452 8.70 -8.38 47.54
CA ALA A 452 8.38 -9.13 48.77
C ALA A 452 8.25 -8.18 49.99
N ALA A 453 9.07 -7.14 50.07
CA ALA A 453 9.01 -6.14 51.14
C ALA A 453 7.71 -5.29 51.10
N LEU A 454 6.95 -5.29 50.02
CA LEU A 454 5.61 -4.67 49.99
C LEU A 454 4.59 -5.31 50.91
N GLU A 455 4.87 -6.52 51.44
CA GLU A 455 4.07 -7.16 52.48
C GLU A 455 4.14 -6.39 53.80
N GLU A 456 5.32 -5.84 54.08
CA GLU A 456 5.59 -5.16 55.32
C GLU A 456 5.11 -3.68 55.27
N PRO A 457 4.57 -3.16 56.40
CA PRO A 457 4.11 -1.76 56.46
C PRO A 457 5.20 -0.75 56.12
N ASP A 458 6.43 -0.98 56.56
CA ASP A 458 7.57 -0.10 56.34
C ASP A 458 8.02 -0.07 54.86
N GLY A 459 7.99 -1.25 54.21
CA GLY A 459 8.27 -1.35 52.75
C GLY A 459 7.24 -0.61 51.92
N ARG A 460 5.96 -0.70 52.26
CA ARG A 460 4.89 0.05 51.60
C ARG A 460 5.04 1.55 51.79
N ALA A 461 5.33 1.98 53.00
CA ALA A 461 5.51 3.39 53.33
C ALA A 461 6.71 4.00 52.56
N THR A 462 7.81 3.25 52.45
CA THR A 462 9.00 3.69 51.67
C THR A 462 8.67 3.95 50.21
N LEU A 463 7.78 3.16 49.61
CA LEU A 463 7.36 3.31 48.23
C LEU A 463 6.14 4.23 48.05
N GLY A 464 5.59 4.73 49.17
CA GLY A 464 4.40 5.59 49.15
C GLY A 464 3.15 4.89 48.61
N LEU A 465 3.01 3.57 48.87
CA LEU A 465 1.88 2.76 48.45
C LEU A 465 0.97 2.44 49.67
N SER A 466 -0.32 2.59 49.48
CA SER A 466 -1.32 2.11 50.40
C SER A 466 -1.49 0.58 50.30
N ARG A 467 -2.04 -0.03 51.32
CA ARG A 467 -2.36 -1.47 51.28
C ARG A 467 -3.28 -1.83 50.11
N GLN A 468 -4.28 -1.02 49.83
CA GLN A 468 -5.20 -1.22 48.73
C GLN A 468 -4.48 -1.17 47.37
N GLN A 469 -3.55 -0.23 47.17
CA GLN A 469 -2.77 -0.15 45.94
C GLN A 469 -1.87 -1.38 45.72
N VAL A 470 -1.32 -1.95 46.77
CA VAL A 470 -0.55 -3.20 46.69
C VAL A 470 -1.45 -4.38 46.30
N GLU A 471 -2.65 -4.45 46.90
CA GLU A 471 -3.65 -5.45 46.54
C GLU A 471 -4.10 -5.31 45.07
N ASP A 472 -4.35 -4.08 44.60
CA ASP A 472 -4.74 -3.77 43.24
C ASP A 472 -3.62 -4.07 42.21
N LEU A 473 -2.36 -3.80 42.57
CA LEU A 473 -1.18 -4.17 41.76
C LEU A 473 -1.09 -5.71 41.61
N ARG A 474 -1.31 -6.47 42.68
CA ARG A 474 -1.29 -7.94 42.65
C ARG A 474 -2.46 -8.53 41.86
N ALA A 475 -3.62 -7.92 42.01
CA ALA A 475 -4.80 -8.29 41.25
C ALA A 475 -4.69 -7.95 39.76
N GLY A 476 -3.61 -7.26 39.35
CA GLY A 476 -3.42 -6.79 37.96
C GLY A 476 -4.29 -5.58 37.60
N ALA A 477 -5.04 -5.00 38.55
CA ALA A 477 -5.90 -3.86 38.30
C ALA A 477 -5.13 -2.58 37.94
N LEU A 478 -3.88 -2.50 38.38
CA LEU A 478 -2.95 -1.40 38.10
C LEU A 478 -1.81 -1.82 37.15
N ASP A 479 -1.92 -2.96 36.51
CA ASP A 479 -0.94 -3.42 35.51
C ASP A 479 -1.20 -2.73 34.17
N MET A 480 -0.16 -2.04 33.65
CA MET A 480 -0.16 -1.37 32.36
C MET A 480 0.63 -2.17 31.31
N GLY A 481 0.93 -3.44 31.56
CA GLY A 481 1.74 -4.31 30.73
C GLY A 481 3.24 -4.06 30.90
N VAL A 482 3.76 -2.92 30.46
CA VAL A 482 5.18 -2.54 30.60
C VAL A 482 5.55 -2.04 32.00
N SER A 483 4.58 -1.79 32.86
CA SER A 483 4.77 -1.34 34.24
C SER A 483 3.50 -1.46 35.07
N GLY A 484 3.61 -1.48 36.38
CA GLY A 484 2.49 -1.16 37.29
C GLY A 484 2.33 0.36 37.44
N CYS A 485 1.13 0.81 37.78
CA CYS A 485 0.83 2.22 38.03
C CYS A 485 0.44 2.45 39.50
N ARG A 486 0.99 3.50 40.13
CA ARG A 486 0.61 3.88 41.50
C ARG A 486 -0.84 4.37 41.58
N ASP A 487 -1.18 5.31 40.70
CA ASP A 487 -2.52 5.89 40.62
C ASP A 487 -2.75 6.45 39.20
N PRO A 488 -3.62 5.79 38.41
CA PRO A 488 -3.97 6.30 37.08
C PRO A 488 -4.70 7.66 37.08
N LYS A 489 -5.23 8.09 38.23
CA LYS A 489 -5.95 9.38 38.36
C LYS A 489 -5.04 10.53 38.83
N ASP A 490 -3.82 10.22 39.31
CA ASP A 490 -2.78 11.20 39.63
C ASP A 490 -1.69 11.21 38.56
N SER A 491 -2.08 11.16 37.33
CA SER A 491 -1.14 11.19 36.19
C SER A 491 -0.57 12.56 35.98
N PRO A 492 0.78 12.70 35.77
CA PRO A 492 1.39 13.96 35.36
C PRO A 492 0.94 14.41 33.96
N TYR A 493 0.24 13.56 33.21
CA TYR A 493 -0.21 13.81 31.85
C TYR A 493 -1.72 14.12 31.74
N ALA A 494 -2.41 14.19 32.88
CA ALA A 494 -3.84 14.49 32.94
C ALA A 494 -4.14 15.59 33.97
N LYS A 495 -5.33 16.16 33.89
CA LYS A 495 -5.83 17.04 34.96
C LYS A 495 -6.10 16.19 36.21
N PRO A 496 -5.89 16.73 37.41
CA PRO A 496 -6.14 16.01 38.66
C PRO A 496 -7.52 15.33 38.67
N GLY A 497 -7.54 14.04 39.02
CA GLY A 497 -8.74 13.22 39.09
C GLY A 497 -9.23 12.62 37.76
N GLN A 498 -8.62 12.95 36.63
CA GLN A 498 -8.88 12.31 35.33
C GLN A 498 -7.97 11.10 35.13
N ILE A 499 -8.51 10.07 34.46
CA ILE A 499 -7.74 8.88 34.11
C ILE A 499 -6.60 9.25 33.15
N CYS A 500 -5.43 8.64 33.34
CA CYS A 500 -4.26 8.83 32.50
C CYS A 500 -4.55 8.56 31.02
N PRO A 501 -4.39 9.53 30.12
CA PRO A 501 -4.72 9.36 28.70
C PRO A 501 -3.59 8.74 27.88
N VAL A 502 -2.39 8.58 28.47
CA VAL A 502 -1.16 8.18 27.74
C VAL A 502 -0.63 6.80 28.13
N ALA A 503 -1.29 6.14 29.11
CA ALA A 503 -0.91 4.78 29.47
C ALA A 503 -1.27 3.80 28.32
N PRO A 504 -0.44 2.78 28.08
CA PRO A 504 0.87 2.49 28.67
C PRO A 504 2.07 3.13 27.93
N LEU A 505 1.86 3.89 26.87
CA LEU A 505 2.92 4.38 25.97
C LEU A 505 3.99 5.24 26.62
N ARG A 506 3.64 5.93 27.72
CA ARG A 506 4.53 6.84 28.45
C ARG A 506 4.81 6.39 29.88
N CYS A 507 4.46 5.15 30.20
CA CYS A 507 4.68 4.66 31.56
C CYS A 507 6.16 4.62 31.94
N LEU A 508 7.04 4.31 31.00
CA LEU A 508 8.50 4.34 31.23
C LEU A 508 9.08 5.75 31.43
N GLU A 509 8.29 6.78 31.21
CA GLU A 509 8.67 8.19 31.46
C GLU A 509 7.89 8.78 32.66
N CYS A 510 7.20 7.94 33.44
CA CYS A 510 6.25 8.39 34.44
C CYS A 510 6.73 8.04 35.86
N ARG A 511 6.76 9.06 36.74
CA ARG A 511 7.08 8.86 38.17
C ARG A 511 6.07 7.98 38.95
N ASN A 512 4.85 7.79 38.40
CA ASN A 512 3.84 6.92 38.99
C ASN A 512 3.98 5.46 38.57
N ALA A 513 4.92 5.16 37.68
CA ALA A 513 5.14 3.80 37.20
C ALA A 513 6.13 3.06 38.09
N PHE A 514 5.86 1.77 38.27
CA PHE A 514 6.76 0.81 38.87
C PHE A 514 7.04 -0.30 37.87
N ILE A 515 8.29 -0.71 37.76
CA ILE A 515 8.67 -1.89 37.01
C ILE A 515 8.72 -3.06 38.01
N LEU A 516 7.87 -4.05 37.79
CA LEU A 516 7.80 -5.26 38.57
C LEU A 516 8.47 -6.41 37.80
N PRO A 517 9.00 -7.44 38.47
CA PRO A 517 9.51 -8.67 37.82
C PRO A 517 8.51 -9.29 36.85
N SER A 518 7.21 -9.20 37.15
CA SER A 518 6.12 -9.67 36.28
C SER A 518 6.02 -8.92 34.94
N ASN A 519 6.52 -7.68 34.86
CA ASN A 519 6.51 -6.89 33.64
C ASN A 519 7.67 -7.24 32.68
N LEU A 520 8.66 -8.03 33.12
CA LEU A 520 9.88 -8.31 32.35
C LEU A 520 9.61 -8.85 30.93
N PRO A 521 8.69 -9.80 30.70
CA PRO A 521 8.37 -10.24 29.35
C PRO A 521 7.89 -9.09 28.45
N GLN A 522 7.06 -8.19 28.97
CA GLN A 522 6.56 -7.05 28.20
C GLN A 522 7.63 -5.99 27.98
N LEU A 523 8.58 -5.81 28.91
CA LEU A 523 9.72 -4.93 28.74
C LEU A 523 10.68 -5.41 27.65
N LEU A 524 10.94 -6.71 27.57
CA LEU A 524 11.76 -7.30 26.51
C LEU A 524 11.10 -7.16 25.14
N LEU A 525 9.79 -7.41 25.05
CA LEU A 525 9.03 -7.18 23.83
C LEU A 525 9.01 -5.69 23.44
N PHE A 526 9.00 -4.79 24.42
CA PHE A 526 9.05 -3.36 24.16
C PHE A 526 10.45 -2.89 23.73
N ASP A 527 11.51 -3.51 24.24
CA ASP A 527 12.88 -3.25 23.77
C ASP A 527 13.05 -3.66 22.30
N ASP A 528 12.56 -4.85 21.96
CA ASP A 528 12.53 -5.33 20.58
C ASP A 528 11.72 -4.36 19.67
N PHE A 529 10.58 -3.87 20.14
CA PHE A 529 9.76 -2.88 19.42
C PHE A 529 10.49 -1.55 19.21
N LEU A 530 11.16 -1.02 20.24
CA LEU A 530 11.96 0.21 20.12
C LEU A 530 13.16 0.02 19.19
N GLY A 531 13.76 -1.16 19.20
CA GLY A 531 14.80 -1.54 18.24
C GLY A 531 14.31 -1.43 16.79
N GLN A 532 13.12 -1.94 16.50
CA GLN A 532 12.49 -1.83 15.17
C GLN A 532 12.17 -0.37 14.79
N LEU A 533 11.63 0.41 15.72
CA LEU A 533 11.38 1.83 15.50
C LEU A 533 12.66 2.61 15.19
N ARG A 534 13.75 2.29 15.86
CA ARG A 534 15.05 2.94 15.64
C ARG A 534 15.59 2.72 14.21
N LEU A 535 15.27 1.58 13.60
CA LEU A 535 15.61 1.31 12.20
C LEU A 535 14.76 2.10 11.20
N ARG A 536 13.54 2.47 11.59
CA ARG A 536 12.56 3.12 10.71
C ARG A 536 12.51 4.65 10.85
N LEU A 537 12.88 5.17 11.99
CA LEU A 537 12.90 6.62 12.25
C LEU A 537 14.29 7.20 11.99
N SER A 538 14.36 8.48 11.62
CA SER A 538 15.64 9.16 11.65
C SER A 538 16.17 9.23 13.10
N PRO A 539 17.49 9.23 13.33
CA PRO A 539 18.05 9.28 14.67
C PRO A 539 17.51 10.44 15.51
N ARG A 540 17.30 11.60 14.88
CA ARG A 540 16.72 12.77 15.54
C ARG A 540 15.28 12.51 16.00
N HIS A 541 14.42 12.00 15.11
CA HIS A 541 13.03 11.72 15.44
C HIS A 541 12.90 10.61 16.49
N PHE A 542 13.72 9.55 16.39
CA PHE A 542 13.73 8.52 17.42
C PHE A 542 14.09 9.10 18.78
N HIS A 543 15.16 9.90 18.84
CA HIS A 543 15.59 10.51 20.10
C HIS A 543 14.53 11.46 20.68
N GLU A 544 13.91 12.30 19.85
CA GLU A 544 12.88 13.25 20.28
C GLU A 544 11.61 12.55 20.79
N LEU A 545 11.25 11.39 20.25
CA LEU A 545 9.98 10.73 20.53
C LEU A 545 10.08 9.58 21.53
N TRP A 546 11.16 8.82 21.48
CA TRP A 546 11.34 7.57 22.23
C TRP A 546 12.65 7.53 23.03
N GLY A 547 13.52 8.53 22.87
CA GLY A 547 14.85 8.52 23.46
C GLY A 547 14.81 8.32 24.97
N GLN A 548 13.93 9.02 25.68
CA GLN A 548 13.82 8.91 27.13
C GLN A 548 13.23 7.54 27.56
N SER A 549 12.16 7.08 26.90
CA SER A 549 11.62 5.74 27.15
C SER A 549 12.68 4.66 26.94
N HIS A 550 13.48 4.77 25.87
CA HIS A 550 14.55 3.83 25.56
C HIS A 550 15.67 3.85 26.62
N VAL A 551 16.10 5.05 27.07
CA VAL A 551 17.10 5.19 28.13
C VAL A 551 16.60 4.56 29.43
N ASN A 552 15.38 4.87 29.86
CA ASN A 552 14.81 4.34 31.09
C ASN A 552 14.60 2.82 31.02
N LEU A 553 14.17 2.31 29.85
CA LEU A 553 14.05 0.88 29.62
C LEU A 553 15.40 0.17 29.72
N ARG A 554 16.43 0.69 29.04
CA ARG A 554 17.79 0.13 29.09
C ARG A 554 18.39 0.17 30.50
N SER A 555 18.14 1.24 31.24
CA SER A 555 18.54 1.33 32.66
C SER A 555 17.87 0.23 33.49
N ALA A 556 16.55 0.05 33.32
CA ALA A 556 15.80 -0.98 34.05
C ALA A 556 16.24 -2.41 33.68
N LEU A 557 16.56 -2.66 32.41
CA LEU A 557 17.04 -3.97 31.95
C LEU A 557 18.50 -4.26 32.38
N ALA A 558 19.33 -3.21 32.57
CA ALA A 558 20.72 -3.36 32.99
C ALA A 558 20.89 -3.86 34.43
N ASP A 559 19.86 -3.70 35.26
CA ASP A 559 19.85 -4.17 36.65
C ASP A 559 19.45 -5.66 36.78
N LEU A 560 19.12 -6.32 35.65
CA LEU A 560 18.67 -7.70 35.60
C LEU A 560 19.82 -8.66 35.26
N THR A 561 19.72 -9.88 35.73
CA THR A 561 20.67 -10.95 35.43
C THR A 561 20.33 -11.60 34.07
N ASP A 562 21.34 -12.16 33.40
CA ASP A 562 21.14 -12.94 32.18
C ASP A 562 20.17 -14.11 32.36
N GLY A 563 20.12 -14.69 33.57
CA GLY A 563 19.19 -15.77 33.92
C GLY A 563 17.73 -15.31 33.93
N GLU A 564 17.43 -14.15 34.51
CA GLU A 564 16.08 -13.57 34.53
C GLU A 564 15.62 -13.22 33.11
N ILE A 565 16.51 -12.67 32.32
CA ILE A 565 16.24 -12.36 30.91
C ILE A 565 15.94 -13.63 30.11
N ALA A 566 16.73 -14.70 30.30
CA ALA A 566 16.55 -15.97 29.60
C ALA A 566 15.21 -16.63 29.98
N VAL A 567 14.84 -16.64 31.25
CA VAL A 567 13.54 -17.17 31.73
C VAL A 567 12.38 -16.38 31.14
N ALA A 568 12.47 -15.06 31.11
CA ALA A 568 11.43 -14.21 30.52
C ALA A 568 11.29 -14.42 29.01
N ARG A 569 12.40 -14.58 28.27
CA ARG A 569 12.37 -14.90 26.84
C ARG A 569 11.79 -16.30 26.55
N GLN A 570 12.12 -17.28 27.39
CA GLN A 570 11.52 -18.61 27.29
C GLN A 570 10.01 -18.53 27.50
N ARG A 571 9.57 -17.79 28.49
CA ARG A 571 8.14 -17.58 28.76
C ARG A 571 7.43 -16.89 27.59
N ILE A 572 8.04 -15.86 26.97
CA ILE A 572 7.51 -15.22 25.78
C ILE A 572 7.28 -16.24 24.66
N ALA A 573 8.24 -17.15 24.45
CA ALA A 573 8.17 -18.15 23.40
C ALA A 573 7.12 -19.25 23.69
N GLU A 574 7.07 -19.75 24.94
CA GLU A 574 6.17 -20.84 25.34
C GLU A 574 4.70 -20.39 25.40
N GLU A 575 4.44 -19.20 25.95
CA GLU A 575 3.09 -18.66 26.09
C GLU A 575 2.64 -17.88 24.85
N GLY A 576 3.51 -17.68 23.85
CA GLY A 576 3.20 -16.90 22.65
C GLY A 576 2.86 -15.45 22.97
N LEU A 577 3.53 -14.85 23.97
CA LEU A 577 3.22 -13.50 24.41
C LEU A 577 3.53 -12.48 23.32
N CYS A 578 2.65 -11.51 23.18
CA CYS A 578 2.84 -10.34 22.31
C CYS A 578 2.84 -9.06 23.14
N LEU A 579 3.43 -8.00 22.59
CA LEU A 579 3.49 -6.70 23.24
C LEU A 579 2.08 -6.15 23.48
N GLN A 580 1.74 -5.95 24.76
CA GLN A 580 0.43 -5.46 25.21
C GLN A 580 0.36 -3.93 25.23
N LEU A 581 0.85 -3.28 24.19
CA LEU A 581 0.60 -1.88 23.97
C LEU A 581 -0.59 -1.74 23.02
N PRO A 582 -1.67 -1.05 23.39
CA PRO A 582 -2.87 -0.94 22.57
C PRO A 582 -2.61 -0.52 21.13
N LEU A 583 -1.58 0.27 20.92
CA LEU A 583 -1.19 0.79 19.60
C LEU A 583 -0.07 -0.04 18.93
N ALA A 584 0.79 -0.68 19.70
CA ALA A 584 1.83 -1.56 19.17
C ALA A 584 1.23 -2.83 18.54
N SER A 585 0.06 -3.27 19.03
CA SER A 585 -0.66 -4.39 18.41
C SER A 585 -1.11 -4.11 16.98
N GLN A 586 -1.05 -2.87 16.53
CA GLN A 586 -1.41 -2.44 15.17
C GLN A 586 -0.19 -2.15 14.30
N VAL A 587 1.01 -2.15 14.89
CA VAL A 587 2.27 -1.92 14.17
C VAL A 587 2.93 -3.26 13.92
N GLU A 588 3.02 -3.64 12.67
CA GLU A 588 3.77 -4.80 12.22
C GLU A 588 5.00 -4.34 11.48
N PHE A 589 6.17 -4.56 12.09
CA PHE A 589 7.46 -4.22 11.48
C PHE A 589 8.02 -5.39 10.69
N ASP A 590 7.61 -6.61 11.06
CA ASP A 590 8.02 -7.84 10.43
C ASP A 590 6.76 -8.62 10.05
N GLY A 591 6.47 -8.62 8.78
CA GLY A 591 5.40 -9.40 8.22
C GLY A 591 5.80 -10.85 8.02
#